data_0cf04763156efda9ca08f5843406b165
#
_entry.id   0cf04763156efda9ca08f5843406b165
#
_cell.length_a   1.000
_cell.length_b   1.000
_cell.length_c   1.000
_cell.angle_alpha   90.00
_cell.angle_beta   90.00
_cell.angle_gamma   90.00
#
_symmetry.space_group_name_H-M   'P 1'
#
loop_
_entity.id
_entity.type
_entity.pdbx_description
1 polymer ?
#
loop_
_entity_poly.entity_id
_entity_poly.type
_entity_poly.pdbx_seq_one_letter_code
_entity_poly.pdbx_strand_id
1 'polypeptide(L)'
;ADCIVIGPGSLYTNVIPNLLVNGVAKAIKESKAFKIYVSNIMTTAGQTDNYTLSDHIKAINEHAGKGVIKYCIYDTGELIPEYIRKYNMQGQELVQIDTAKAKEQDVYLMQRDLSYVIGDRIRHNPDAIAASIIQLICDDLKFKDMQNDTKYVLLNDRLKEAKKSLKQKKKNDNMRKTKKKKERRKSKFFEKYQERIDSIQESDEKLKARQKLEQEEKKQFLNEIKKQRSRK
;
A
#
# COMPACT_ATOMS: atom_id res chain seq x y z
N ALA A 1 25.60 -12.73 4.47
CA ALA A 1 24.21 -12.46 4.09
C ALA A 1 24.11 -12.38 2.58
N ASP A 2 23.00 -12.84 2.04
CA ASP A 2 22.71 -12.76 0.59
C ASP A 2 22.03 -11.44 0.22
N CYS A 3 21.36 -10.83 1.20
CA CYS A 3 20.69 -9.55 1.06
C CYS A 3 20.83 -8.74 2.35
N ILE A 4 21.06 -7.44 2.20
CA ILE A 4 21.04 -6.45 3.27
C ILE A 4 19.93 -5.45 2.92
N VAL A 5 18.94 -5.34 3.82
CA VAL A 5 17.80 -4.44 3.65
C VAL A 5 17.95 -3.27 4.62
N ILE A 6 17.92 -2.06 4.08
CA ILE A 6 18.00 -0.80 4.82
C ILE A 6 16.59 -0.18 4.81
N GLY A 7 16.02 0.10 5.99
CA GLY A 7 14.65 0.56 6.13
C GLY A 7 13.59 -0.54 5.90
N PRO A 8 12.29 -0.16 5.80
CA PRO A 8 11.78 1.19 5.96
C PRO A 8 11.83 1.67 7.41
N GLY A 9 11.95 2.97 7.58
CA GLY A 9 11.98 3.58 8.91
C GLY A 9 12.30 5.08 8.84
N SER A 10 12.07 5.81 9.92
CA SER A 10 12.42 7.22 9.99
C SER A 10 13.92 7.42 9.68
N LEU A 11 14.20 8.29 8.72
CA LEU A 11 15.53 8.42 8.12
C LEU A 11 16.61 8.74 9.14
N TYR A 12 16.42 9.79 9.92
CA TYR A 12 17.43 10.31 10.86
C TYR A 12 17.38 9.68 12.25
N THR A 13 16.33 8.94 12.60
CA THR A 13 16.22 8.29 13.91
C THR A 13 16.44 6.78 13.86
N ASN A 14 16.10 6.13 12.75
CA ASN A 14 16.11 4.66 12.68
C ASN A 14 17.03 4.12 11.58
N VAL A 15 17.27 4.85 10.51
CA VAL A 15 18.10 4.37 9.37
C VAL A 15 19.54 4.85 9.51
N ILE A 16 19.76 6.16 9.46
CA ILE A 16 21.10 6.75 9.46
C ILE A 16 21.90 6.41 10.74
N PRO A 17 21.34 6.47 11.96
CA PRO A 17 22.13 6.17 13.16
C PRO A 17 22.77 4.79 13.17
N ASN A 18 22.10 3.78 12.60
CA ASN A 18 22.67 2.44 12.48
C ASN A 18 23.84 2.41 11.49
N LEU A 19 23.81 3.23 10.46
CA LEU A 19 24.88 3.32 9.47
C LEU A 19 26.10 4.12 9.96
N LEU A 20 25.90 4.98 10.98
CA LEU A 20 26.97 5.76 11.61
C LEU A 20 27.80 4.94 12.63
N VAL A 21 27.31 3.77 13.06
CA VAL A 21 28.08 2.88 13.93
C VAL A 21 29.39 2.49 13.23
N ASN A 22 30.51 2.67 13.94
CA ASN A 22 31.84 2.45 13.38
C ASN A 22 31.96 1.05 12.74
N GLY A 23 32.41 1.03 11.49
CA GLY A 23 32.60 -0.20 10.72
C GLY A 23 31.36 -0.72 9.98
N VAL A 24 30.12 -0.34 10.37
CA VAL A 24 28.89 -0.87 9.77
C VAL A 24 28.78 -0.48 8.29
N ALA A 25 28.90 0.79 7.95
CA ALA A 25 28.82 1.24 6.56
C ALA A 25 29.93 0.61 5.69
N LYS A 26 31.14 0.45 6.24
CA LYS A 26 32.26 -0.24 5.57
C LYS A 26 31.90 -1.71 5.32
N ALA A 27 31.45 -2.43 6.32
CA ALA A 27 31.06 -3.85 6.20
C ALA A 27 29.95 -4.06 5.18
N ILE A 28 28.94 -3.15 5.13
CA ILE A 28 27.88 -3.18 4.12
C ILE A 28 28.48 -3.01 2.72
N LYS A 29 29.35 -2.03 2.52
CA LYS A 29 29.97 -1.77 1.20
C LYS A 29 30.78 -2.95 0.70
N GLU A 30 31.59 -3.55 1.57
CA GLU A 30 32.48 -4.67 1.24
C GLU A 30 31.69 -5.99 1.04
N SER A 31 30.50 -6.09 1.57
CA SER A 31 29.64 -7.26 1.38
C SER A 31 29.25 -7.46 -0.08
N LYS A 32 29.23 -8.73 -0.52
CA LYS A 32 28.71 -9.12 -1.85
C LYS A 32 27.17 -9.25 -1.89
N ALA A 33 26.49 -9.04 -0.74
CA ALA A 33 25.05 -9.10 -0.63
C ALA A 33 24.34 -8.05 -1.50
N PHE A 34 23.11 -8.33 -1.87
CA PHE A 34 22.21 -7.31 -2.45
C PHE A 34 21.96 -6.23 -1.38
N LYS A 35 22.15 -4.97 -1.76
CA LYS A 35 21.99 -3.82 -0.88
C LYS A 35 20.74 -3.06 -1.29
N ILE A 36 19.67 -3.25 -0.54
CA ILE A 36 18.34 -2.76 -0.90
C ILE A 36 17.89 -1.72 0.12
N TYR A 37 17.55 -0.53 -0.34
CA TYR A 37 16.83 0.46 0.45
C TYR A 37 15.33 0.36 0.17
N VAL A 38 14.51 0.29 1.21
CA VAL A 38 13.06 0.39 1.12
C VAL A 38 12.66 1.80 1.54
N SER A 39 12.19 2.59 0.58
CA SER A 39 11.89 4.01 0.78
C SER A 39 10.69 4.23 1.69
N ASN A 40 10.69 5.34 2.40
CA ASN A 40 9.54 5.79 3.17
C ASN A 40 8.37 6.16 2.24
N ILE A 41 7.14 5.94 2.71
CA ILE A 41 5.92 6.38 2.01
C ILE A 41 5.59 7.82 2.38
N MET A 42 5.76 8.16 3.66
CA MET A 42 5.48 9.49 4.22
C MET A 42 6.75 10.14 4.73
N THR A 43 6.82 11.45 4.64
CA THR A 43 7.84 12.25 5.32
C THR A 43 7.66 12.20 6.84
N THR A 44 8.66 12.63 7.59
CA THR A 44 8.59 12.79 9.04
C THR A 44 8.69 14.27 9.36
N ALA A 45 7.65 14.84 9.98
CA ALA A 45 7.61 16.26 10.34
C ALA A 45 8.83 16.68 11.19
N GLY A 46 9.45 17.79 10.85
CA GLY A 46 10.64 18.32 11.51
C GLY A 46 11.94 17.57 11.21
N GLN A 47 11.91 16.53 10.33
CA GLN A 47 13.10 15.76 9.97
C GLN A 47 13.31 15.68 8.44
N THR A 48 12.28 15.31 7.71
CA THR A 48 12.35 15.10 6.27
C THR A 48 11.26 15.90 5.55
N ASP A 49 10.98 17.11 6.03
CA ASP A 49 10.00 18.01 5.41
C ASP A 49 10.41 18.31 3.96
N ASN A 50 9.48 18.15 3.04
CA ASN A 50 9.69 18.31 1.60
C ASN A 50 10.73 17.36 0.96
N TYR A 51 11.18 16.33 1.65
CA TYR A 51 12.13 15.38 1.08
C TYR A 51 11.49 14.57 -0.04
N THR A 52 12.21 14.48 -1.15
CA THR A 52 11.90 13.60 -2.28
C THR A 52 12.56 12.24 -2.09
N LEU A 53 12.28 11.30 -2.99
CA LEU A 53 12.97 10.01 -3.04
C LEU A 53 14.47 10.18 -3.16
N SER A 54 14.92 11.09 -4.04
CA SER A 54 16.34 11.37 -4.26
C SER A 54 17.00 11.98 -3.01
N ASP A 55 16.29 12.82 -2.24
CA ASP A 55 16.83 13.41 -1.02
C ASP A 55 17.06 12.34 0.07
N HIS A 56 16.18 11.36 0.21
CA HIS A 56 16.38 10.25 1.12
C HIS A 56 17.62 9.42 0.76
N ILE A 57 17.78 9.09 -0.53
CA ILE A 57 18.95 8.33 -1.02
C ILE A 57 20.23 9.15 -0.83
N LYS A 58 20.17 10.44 -1.15
CA LYS A 58 21.29 11.38 -0.99
C LYS A 58 21.73 11.45 0.47
N ALA A 59 20.80 11.64 1.40
CA ALA A 59 21.11 11.69 2.83
C ALA A 59 21.79 10.40 3.32
N ILE A 60 21.33 9.22 2.90
CA ILE A 60 22.02 7.97 3.24
C ILE A 60 23.43 7.92 2.66
N ASN A 61 23.61 8.32 1.40
CA ASN A 61 24.91 8.35 0.74
C ASN A 61 25.87 9.39 1.35
N GLU A 62 25.39 10.50 1.85
CA GLU A 62 26.20 11.52 2.54
C GLU A 62 26.72 11.03 3.88
N HIS A 63 25.90 10.32 4.65
CA HIS A 63 26.28 9.85 5.98
C HIS A 63 27.06 8.54 5.96
N ALA A 64 26.69 7.60 5.11
CA ALA A 64 27.28 6.26 5.05
C ALA A 64 28.25 6.08 3.87
N GLY A 65 28.25 7.03 2.94
CA GLY A 65 29.02 7.01 1.69
C GLY A 65 28.38 6.18 0.58
N LYS A 66 28.71 6.50 -0.66
CA LYS A 66 28.20 5.80 -1.86
C LYS A 66 28.49 4.28 -1.81
N GLY A 67 27.58 3.49 -2.38
CA GLY A 67 27.70 2.04 -2.48
C GLY A 67 27.11 1.26 -1.30
N VAL A 68 26.55 1.94 -0.28
CA VAL A 68 25.75 1.33 0.78
C VAL A 68 24.37 0.90 0.26
N ILE A 69 23.83 1.61 -0.73
CA ILE A 69 22.61 1.27 -1.43
C ILE A 69 22.95 0.94 -2.88
N LYS A 70 22.38 -0.14 -3.41
CA LYS A 70 22.45 -0.50 -4.83
C LYS A 70 21.08 -0.50 -5.50
N TYR A 71 20.04 -0.89 -4.76
CA TYR A 71 18.67 -0.95 -5.20
C TYR A 71 17.78 -0.13 -4.25
N CYS A 72 16.79 0.55 -4.80
CA CYS A 72 15.77 1.24 -4.02
C CYS A 72 14.39 0.77 -4.46
N ILE A 73 13.62 0.22 -3.51
CA ILE A 73 12.21 -0.15 -3.73
C ILE A 73 11.37 0.99 -3.16
N TYR A 74 10.50 1.58 -3.99
CA TYR A 74 9.64 2.70 -3.60
C TYR A 74 8.18 2.43 -3.90
N ASP A 75 7.30 3.09 -3.15
CA ASP A 75 5.86 2.92 -3.24
C ASP A 75 5.25 3.69 -4.40
N THR A 76 4.32 3.04 -5.10
CA THR A 76 3.44 3.65 -6.11
C THR A 76 1.98 3.23 -5.89
N GLY A 77 1.64 2.82 -4.66
CA GLY A 77 0.29 2.43 -4.30
C GLY A 77 -0.68 3.62 -4.32
N GLU A 78 -1.91 3.36 -4.75
CA GLU A 78 -2.97 4.36 -4.68
C GLU A 78 -3.50 4.47 -3.25
N LEU A 79 -3.27 5.61 -2.63
CA LEU A 79 -3.76 5.93 -1.29
C LEU A 79 -5.04 6.74 -1.35
N ILE A 80 -5.93 6.49 -0.41
CA ILE A 80 -7.20 7.23 -0.30
C ILE A 80 -6.89 8.64 0.22
N PRO A 81 -7.35 9.72 -0.46
CA PRO A 81 -7.03 11.11 -0.10
C PRO A 81 -7.38 11.49 1.35
N GLU A 82 -8.38 10.86 1.95
CA GLU A 82 -8.77 11.09 3.34
C GLU A 82 -7.62 10.79 4.32
N TYR A 83 -6.88 9.69 4.09
CA TYR A 83 -5.74 9.35 4.95
C TYR A 83 -4.56 10.28 4.71
N ILE A 84 -4.28 10.66 3.47
CA ILE A 84 -3.23 11.64 3.14
C ILE A 84 -3.49 12.96 3.87
N ARG A 85 -4.75 13.45 3.85
CA ARG A 85 -5.14 14.67 4.56
C ARG A 85 -4.86 14.61 6.06
N LYS A 86 -5.12 13.46 6.71
CA LYS A 86 -4.83 13.28 8.14
C LYS A 86 -3.34 13.43 8.44
N TYR A 87 -2.47 12.89 7.58
CA TYR A 87 -1.03 13.04 7.72
C TYR A 87 -0.59 14.48 7.47
N ASN A 88 -1.15 15.15 6.44
CA ASN A 88 -0.83 16.55 6.13
C ASN A 88 -1.19 17.48 7.31
N MET A 89 -2.28 17.23 8.03
CA MET A 89 -2.63 17.96 9.25
C MET A 89 -1.61 17.76 10.39
N GLN A 90 -0.77 16.74 10.32
CA GLN A 90 0.32 16.47 11.26
C GLN A 90 1.68 16.91 10.73
N GLY A 91 1.71 17.66 9.63
CA GLY A 91 2.94 18.12 8.98
C GLY A 91 3.71 17.02 8.26
N GLN A 92 3.06 15.91 7.95
CA GLN A 92 3.66 14.80 7.18
C GLN A 92 3.05 14.73 5.80
N GLU A 93 3.86 14.52 4.77
CA GLU A 93 3.43 14.48 3.38
C GLU A 93 3.87 13.17 2.71
N LEU A 94 3.26 12.84 1.58
CA LEU A 94 3.77 11.76 0.74
C LEU A 94 5.16 12.12 0.22
N VAL A 95 6.08 11.17 0.30
CA VAL A 95 7.40 11.33 -0.31
C VAL A 95 7.23 11.48 -1.81
N GLN A 96 7.67 12.60 -2.36
CA GLN A 96 7.60 12.87 -3.80
C GLN A 96 8.60 11.97 -4.55
N ILE A 97 8.13 11.35 -5.63
CA ILE A 97 8.92 10.41 -6.41
C ILE A 97 9.54 11.13 -7.60
N ASP A 98 10.79 11.50 -7.47
CA ASP A 98 11.61 12.19 -8.48
C ASP A 98 12.62 11.23 -9.13
N THR A 99 12.13 10.24 -9.87
CA THR A 99 12.93 9.15 -10.43
C THR A 99 14.13 9.59 -11.26
N ALA A 100 14.05 10.72 -11.95
CA ALA A 100 15.16 11.26 -12.74
C ALA A 100 16.36 11.58 -11.85
N LYS A 101 16.14 12.39 -10.80
CA LYS A 101 17.19 12.76 -9.83
C LYS A 101 17.68 11.56 -9.00
N ALA A 102 16.76 10.66 -8.63
CA ALA A 102 17.12 9.47 -7.87
C ALA A 102 18.05 8.54 -8.65
N LYS A 103 17.92 8.42 -9.97
CA LYS A 103 18.84 7.67 -10.84
C LYS A 103 20.24 8.25 -10.90
N GLU A 104 20.41 9.55 -10.72
CA GLU A 104 21.72 10.20 -10.67
C GLU A 104 22.55 9.77 -9.45
N GLN A 105 21.91 9.17 -8.45
CA GLN A 105 22.56 8.62 -7.26
C GLN A 105 23.21 7.22 -7.48
N ASP A 106 23.24 6.71 -8.72
CA ASP A 106 23.75 5.37 -9.07
C ASP A 106 23.01 4.22 -8.34
N VAL A 107 21.68 4.35 -8.23
CA VAL A 107 20.81 3.40 -7.59
C VAL A 107 19.75 2.88 -8.56
N TYR A 108 19.58 1.57 -8.64
CA TYR A 108 18.53 0.96 -9.43
C TYR A 108 17.18 1.10 -8.74
N LEU A 109 16.21 1.72 -9.41
CA LEU A 109 14.90 2.02 -8.87
C LEU A 109 13.88 0.94 -9.25
N MET A 110 13.13 0.46 -8.26
CA MET A 110 12.06 -0.52 -8.43
C MET A 110 10.76 0.01 -7.85
N GLN A 111 9.78 0.28 -8.70
CA GLN A 111 8.44 0.71 -8.28
C GLN A 111 7.60 -0.50 -7.84
N ARG A 112 6.85 -0.38 -6.74
CA ARG A 112 5.95 -1.41 -6.21
C ARG A 112 4.75 -0.78 -5.50
N ASP A 113 3.64 -1.49 -5.48
CA ASP A 113 2.48 -1.16 -4.63
C ASP A 113 2.76 -1.73 -3.23
N LEU A 114 3.35 -0.90 -2.37
CA LEU A 114 3.80 -1.29 -1.03
C LEU A 114 2.87 -0.79 0.08
N SER A 115 2.07 0.23 -0.20
CA SER A 115 1.26 0.87 0.83
C SER A 115 -0.05 0.15 1.09
N TYR A 116 -0.48 0.16 2.34
CA TYR A 116 -1.83 -0.22 2.74
C TYR A 116 -2.27 0.56 3.97
N VAL A 117 -3.56 0.61 4.22
CA VAL A 117 -4.13 1.27 5.38
C VAL A 117 -4.58 0.23 6.40
N ILE A 118 -4.07 0.35 7.62
CA ILE A 118 -4.50 -0.44 8.77
C ILE A 118 -4.98 0.50 9.87
N GLY A 119 -6.23 0.33 10.30
CA GLY A 119 -6.88 1.33 11.14
C GLY A 119 -6.91 2.68 10.41
N ASP A 120 -6.32 3.69 11.02
CA ASP A 120 -6.21 5.06 10.49
C ASP A 120 -4.80 5.41 9.98
N ARG A 121 -3.91 4.41 9.81
CA ARG A 121 -2.50 4.64 9.48
C ARG A 121 -2.11 4.01 8.15
N ILE A 122 -1.34 4.78 7.37
CA ILE A 122 -0.64 4.29 6.19
C ILE A 122 0.59 3.51 6.65
N ARG A 123 0.74 2.28 6.17
CA ARG A 123 1.83 1.37 6.51
C ARG A 123 2.36 0.67 5.28
N HIS A 124 3.59 0.20 5.36
CA HIS A 124 4.14 -0.71 4.38
C HIS A 124 3.51 -2.09 4.51
N ASN A 125 3.17 -2.69 3.38
CA ASN A 125 2.69 -4.06 3.32
C ASN A 125 3.89 -5.02 3.42
N PRO A 126 4.05 -5.77 4.52
CA PRO A 126 5.21 -6.62 4.74
C PRO A 126 5.31 -7.74 3.70
N ASP A 127 4.17 -8.30 3.27
CA ASP A 127 4.14 -9.35 2.24
C ASP A 127 4.56 -8.80 0.87
N ALA A 128 4.16 -7.56 0.55
CA ALA A 128 4.55 -6.91 -0.70
C ALA A 128 6.04 -6.57 -0.73
N ILE A 129 6.60 -6.10 0.39
CA ILE A 129 8.04 -5.84 0.52
C ILE A 129 8.81 -7.15 0.37
N ALA A 130 8.45 -8.19 1.12
CA ALA A 130 9.13 -9.48 1.06
C ALA A 130 9.10 -10.08 -0.35
N ALA A 131 7.93 -10.06 -1.01
CA ALA A 131 7.79 -10.51 -2.39
C ALA A 131 8.65 -9.68 -3.37
N SER A 132 8.76 -8.37 -3.16
CA SER A 132 9.57 -7.49 -4.00
C SER A 132 11.07 -7.75 -3.86
N ILE A 133 11.54 -7.97 -2.63
CA ILE A 133 12.93 -8.32 -2.35
C ILE A 133 13.29 -9.68 -2.97
N ILE A 134 12.44 -10.70 -2.77
CA ILE A 134 12.66 -12.03 -3.35
C ILE A 134 12.67 -11.94 -4.89
N GLN A 135 11.73 -11.18 -5.47
CA GLN A 135 11.70 -11.00 -6.91
C GLN A 135 12.97 -10.33 -7.43
N LEU A 136 13.45 -9.27 -6.77
CA LEU A 136 14.67 -8.58 -7.15
C LEU A 136 15.87 -9.54 -7.16
N ILE A 137 16.02 -10.35 -6.12
CA ILE A 137 17.08 -11.34 -6.01
C ILE A 137 16.98 -12.40 -7.12
N CYS A 138 15.76 -12.87 -7.41
CA CYS A 138 15.53 -13.86 -8.47
C CYS A 138 15.70 -13.32 -9.89
N ASP A 139 15.45 -12.01 -10.09
CA ASP A 139 15.58 -11.34 -11.39
C ASP A 139 17.03 -10.91 -11.67
N ASP A 140 17.91 -10.93 -10.67
CA ASP A 140 19.33 -10.62 -10.87
C ASP A 140 20.01 -11.72 -11.69
N LEU A 141 20.91 -11.28 -12.58
CA LEU A 141 21.63 -12.16 -13.51
C LEU A 141 22.37 -13.29 -12.82
N LYS A 142 22.83 -13.11 -11.59
CA LYS A 142 23.51 -14.17 -10.79
C LYS A 142 22.61 -15.37 -10.52
N PHE A 143 21.29 -15.18 -10.46
CA PHE A 143 20.35 -16.28 -10.20
C PHE A 143 19.73 -16.82 -11.49
N LYS A 144 19.77 -16.10 -12.61
CA LYS A 144 19.30 -16.59 -13.90
C LYS A 144 20.13 -17.76 -14.43
N ASP A 145 21.44 -17.70 -14.19
CA ASP A 145 22.36 -18.77 -14.61
C ASP A 145 22.34 -19.99 -13.66
N MET A 146 21.71 -19.85 -12.49
CA MET A 146 21.63 -20.90 -11.46
C MET A 146 20.23 -21.54 -11.38
N GLN A 147 19.56 -21.71 -12.51
CA GLN A 147 18.17 -22.26 -12.56
C GLN A 147 18.04 -23.63 -11.90
N ASN A 148 19.11 -24.41 -11.84
CA ASN A 148 19.16 -25.73 -11.21
C ASN A 148 19.67 -25.68 -9.75
N ASP A 149 19.98 -24.52 -9.21
CA ASP A 149 20.42 -24.39 -7.83
C ASP A 149 19.20 -24.48 -6.89
N THR A 150 19.31 -25.31 -5.86
CA THR A 150 18.26 -25.52 -4.85
C THR A 150 17.82 -24.22 -4.21
N LYS A 151 18.74 -23.26 -4.04
CA LYS A 151 18.46 -21.93 -3.46
C LYS A 151 17.59 -21.09 -4.39
N TYR A 152 17.87 -21.11 -5.69
CA TYR A 152 17.04 -20.45 -6.71
C TYR A 152 15.63 -21.02 -6.76
N VAL A 153 15.50 -22.35 -6.76
CA VAL A 153 14.19 -23.04 -6.77
C VAL A 153 13.39 -22.67 -5.52
N LEU A 154 14.00 -22.73 -4.33
CA LEU A 154 13.35 -22.33 -3.07
C LEU A 154 12.88 -20.87 -3.08
N LEU A 155 13.71 -19.93 -3.56
CA LEU A 155 13.33 -18.51 -3.65
C LEU A 155 12.17 -18.29 -4.63
N ASN A 156 12.19 -18.94 -5.79
CA ASN A 156 11.10 -18.87 -6.76
C ASN A 156 9.78 -19.45 -6.23
N ASP A 157 9.83 -20.54 -5.49
CA ASP A 157 8.62 -21.15 -4.92
C ASP A 157 8.03 -20.26 -3.83
N ARG A 158 8.85 -19.69 -2.94
CA ARG A 158 8.41 -18.68 -1.96
C ARG A 158 7.81 -17.44 -2.64
N LEU A 159 8.40 -16.98 -3.75
CA LEU A 159 7.86 -15.87 -4.53
C LEU A 159 6.48 -16.20 -5.13
N LYS A 160 6.30 -17.41 -5.68
CA LYS A 160 5.00 -17.86 -6.20
C LYS A 160 3.94 -17.91 -5.11
N GLU A 161 4.27 -18.42 -3.94
CA GLU A 161 3.36 -18.48 -2.79
C GLU A 161 2.99 -17.08 -2.28
N ALA A 162 3.97 -16.19 -2.14
CA ALA A 162 3.74 -14.81 -1.76
C ALA A 162 2.84 -14.07 -2.77
N LYS A 163 3.07 -14.25 -4.07
CA LYS A 163 2.21 -13.68 -5.13
C LYS A 163 0.78 -14.23 -5.07
N LYS A 164 0.59 -15.52 -4.76
CA LYS A 164 -0.75 -16.13 -4.58
C LYS A 164 -1.48 -15.53 -3.37
N SER A 165 -0.80 -15.42 -2.23
CA SER A 165 -1.39 -14.88 -1.00
C SER A 165 -1.76 -13.40 -1.16
N LEU A 166 -0.93 -12.59 -1.81
CA LEU A 166 -1.23 -11.18 -2.14
C LEU A 166 -2.46 -11.05 -3.04
N LYS A 167 -2.57 -11.88 -4.10
CA LYS A 167 -3.74 -11.89 -4.97
C LYS A 167 -5.02 -12.26 -4.20
N GLN A 168 -4.93 -13.20 -3.27
CA GLN A 168 -6.05 -13.66 -2.47
C GLN A 168 -6.48 -12.60 -1.45
N LYS A 169 -5.53 -11.92 -0.80
CA LYS A 169 -5.80 -10.77 0.09
C LYS A 169 -6.49 -9.64 -0.69
N LYS A 170 -5.97 -9.22 -1.85
CA LYS A 170 -6.60 -8.18 -2.70
C LYS A 170 -8.03 -8.56 -3.11
N LYS A 171 -8.28 -9.83 -3.46
CA LYS A 171 -9.63 -10.32 -3.79
C LYS A 171 -10.58 -10.25 -2.60
N ASN A 172 -10.12 -10.64 -1.41
CA ASN A 172 -10.90 -10.59 -0.18
C ASN A 172 -11.22 -9.15 0.25
N ASP A 173 -10.26 -8.23 0.14
CA ASP A 173 -10.45 -6.82 0.47
C ASP A 173 -11.45 -6.15 -0.48
N ASN A 174 -11.38 -6.46 -1.77
CA ASN A 174 -12.36 -5.98 -2.75
C ASN A 174 -13.76 -6.52 -2.46
N MET A 175 -13.90 -7.80 -2.07
CA MET A 175 -15.18 -8.36 -1.65
C MET A 175 -15.72 -7.67 -0.38
N ARG A 176 -14.86 -7.40 0.62
CA ARG A 176 -15.25 -6.68 1.84
C ARG A 176 -15.70 -5.24 1.54
N LYS A 177 -14.97 -4.51 0.67
CA LYS A 177 -15.35 -3.16 0.22
C LYS A 177 -16.71 -3.17 -0.50
N THR A 178 -16.93 -4.15 -1.38
CA THR A 178 -18.19 -4.30 -2.10
C THR A 178 -19.35 -4.63 -1.15
N LYS A 179 -19.12 -5.50 -0.15
CA LYS A 179 -20.13 -5.85 0.86
C LYS A 179 -20.51 -4.61 1.70
N LYS A 180 -19.52 -3.87 2.22
CA LYS A 180 -19.75 -2.62 2.97
C LYS A 180 -20.50 -1.56 2.13
N LYS A 181 -20.17 -1.44 0.83
CA LYS A 181 -20.87 -0.51 -0.07
C LYS A 181 -22.34 -0.90 -0.29
N LYS A 182 -22.63 -2.21 -0.38
CA LYS A 182 -24.01 -2.73 -0.46
C LYS A 182 -24.79 -2.47 0.83
N GLU A 183 -24.18 -2.73 1.98
CA GLU A 183 -24.79 -2.48 3.29
C GLU A 183 -25.12 -1.00 3.51
N ARG A 184 -24.18 -0.08 3.18
CA ARG A 184 -24.42 1.37 3.25
C ARG A 184 -25.53 1.83 2.30
N ARG A 185 -25.63 1.25 1.08
CA ARG A 185 -26.72 1.56 0.15
C ARG A 185 -28.06 1.09 0.69
N LYS A 186 -28.08 -0.10 1.30
CA LYS A 186 -29.27 -0.66 1.92
C LYS A 186 -29.74 0.18 3.12
N SER A 187 -28.83 0.61 3.99
CA SER A 187 -29.13 1.49 5.12
C SER A 187 -29.71 2.82 4.64
N LYS A 188 -29.06 3.52 3.70
CA LYS A 188 -29.58 4.79 3.14
C LYS A 188 -30.94 4.65 2.43
N PHE A 189 -31.19 3.49 1.81
CA PHE A 189 -32.50 3.23 1.21
C PHE A 189 -33.58 3.10 2.28
N PHE A 190 -33.30 2.35 3.35
CA PHE A 190 -34.26 2.19 4.46
C PHE A 190 -34.48 3.49 5.24
N GLU A 191 -33.42 4.31 5.46
CA GLU A 191 -33.56 5.65 6.06
C GLU A 191 -34.48 6.53 5.24
N LYS A 192 -34.23 6.65 3.93
CA LYS A 192 -35.08 7.43 3.03
C LYS A 192 -36.50 6.90 2.94
N TYR A 193 -36.67 5.59 3.04
CA TYR A 193 -37.95 4.92 3.06
C TYR A 193 -38.71 5.26 4.36
N GLN A 194 -38.03 5.23 5.49
CA GLN A 194 -38.61 5.57 6.78
C GLN A 194 -39.03 7.04 6.85
N GLU A 195 -38.17 7.96 6.40
CA GLU A 195 -38.49 9.40 6.31
C GLU A 195 -39.77 9.66 5.49
N ARG A 196 -39.94 8.93 4.37
CA ARG A 196 -41.16 9.06 3.54
C ARG A 196 -42.39 8.49 4.23
N ILE A 197 -42.25 7.39 4.95
CA ILE A 197 -43.35 6.81 5.73
C ILE A 197 -43.76 7.74 6.87
N ASP A 198 -42.79 8.26 7.60
CA ASP A 198 -43.02 9.16 8.74
C ASP A 198 -43.64 10.51 8.33
N SER A 199 -43.44 10.90 7.07
CA SER A 199 -44.07 12.12 6.49
C SER A 199 -45.59 11.97 6.20
N ILE A 200 -46.11 10.72 6.24
CA ILE A 200 -47.53 10.44 6.00
C ILE A 200 -48.26 10.35 7.33
N GLN A 201 -49.07 11.37 7.64
CA GLN A 201 -49.85 11.36 8.89
C GLN A 201 -50.92 10.24 8.91
N GLU A 202 -51.26 9.70 10.10
CA GLU A 202 -52.18 8.60 10.27
C GLU A 202 -53.63 9.07 10.08
N SER A 203 -54.21 8.82 8.90
CA SER A 203 -55.63 8.76 8.62
C SER A 203 -55.88 7.53 7.74
N ASP A 204 -57.09 6.99 7.76
CA ASP A 204 -57.43 5.72 7.05
C ASP A 204 -57.09 5.78 5.54
N GLU A 205 -57.25 6.93 4.89
CA GLU A 205 -56.86 7.12 3.49
C GLU A 205 -55.35 7.19 3.33
N LYS A 206 -54.65 7.83 4.27
CA LYS A 206 -53.21 7.98 4.27
C LYS A 206 -52.50 6.65 4.68
N LEU A 207 -53.14 5.81 5.48
CA LEU A 207 -52.65 4.47 5.81
C LEU A 207 -52.63 3.56 4.59
N LYS A 208 -53.68 3.61 3.73
CA LYS A 208 -53.70 2.91 2.43
C LYS A 208 -52.64 3.41 1.47
N ALA A 209 -52.41 4.72 1.41
CA ALA A 209 -51.38 5.31 0.59
C ALA A 209 -49.95 4.91 1.09
N ARG A 210 -49.78 4.84 2.41
CA ARG A 210 -48.55 4.36 3.06
C ARG A 210 -48.24 2.91 2.68
N GLN A 211 -49.22 2.03 2.77
CA GLN A 211 -49.07 0.61 2.40
C GLN A 211 -48.75 0.43 0.91
N LYS A 212 -49.39 1.24 0.06
CA LYS A 212 -49.12 1.21 -1.39
C LYS A 212 -47.70 1.68 -1.72
N LEU A 213 -47.25 2.77 -1.10
CA LEU A 213 -45.90 3.28 -1.25
C LEU A 213 -44.86 2.24 -0.77
N GLU A 214 -45.19 1.56 0.33
CA GLU A 214 -44.35 0.49 0.87
C GLU A 214 -44.15 -0.67 -0.11
N GLN A 215 -45.21 -1.07 -0.78
CA GLN A 215 -45.13 -2.13 -1.79
C GLN A 215 -44.35 -1.71 -3.05
N GLU A 216 -44.54 -0.47 -3.51
CA GLU A 216 -43.86 0.06 -4.69
C GLU A 216 -42.35 0.21 -4.45
N GLU A 217 -41.94 0.72 -3.30
CA GLU A 217 -40.53 0.87 -2.97
C GLU A 217 -39.80 -0.47 -2.74
N LYS A 218 -40.46 -1.45 -2.13
CA LYS A 218 -39.96 -2.82 -2.06
C LYS A 218 -39.75 -3.42 -3.45
N LYS A 219 -40.67 -3.17 -4.37
CA LYS A 219 -40.60 -3.64 -5.75
C LYS A 219 -39.46 -2.99 -6.52
N GLN A 220 -39.27 -1.67 -6.37
CA GLN A 220 -38.15 -0.95 -6.96
C GLN A 220 -36.81 -1.46 -6.43
N PHE A 221 -36.68 -1.64 -5.14
CA PHE A 221 -35.48 -2.16 -4.50
C PHE A 221 -35.11 -3.58 -5.00
N LEU A 222 -36.09 -4.46 -5.13
CA LEU A 222 -35.89 -5.80 -5.69
C LEU A 222 -35.45 -5.78 -7.16
N ASN A 223 -36.01 -4.84 -7.95
CA ASN A 223 -35.64 -4.66 -9.37
C ASN A 223 -34.23 -4.09 -9.52
N GLU A 224 -33.80 -3.17 -8.65
CA GLU A 224 -32.41 -2.70 -8.63
C GLU A 224 -31.41 -3.81 -8.28
N ILE A 225 -31.74 -4.66 -7.33
CA ILE A 225 -30.93 -5.82 -6.98
C ILE A 225 -30.81 -6.80 -8.18
N LYS A 226 -31.94 -7.05 -8.89
CA LYS A 226 -31.93 -7.91 -10.08
C LYS A 226 -31.08 -7.32 -11.21
N LYS A 227 -31.20 -6.02 -11.50
CA LYS A 227 -30.36 -5.33 -12.48
C LYS A 227 -28.87 -5.36 -12.17
N GLN A 228 -28.51 -5.35 -10.89
CA GLN A 228 -27.11 -5.48 -10.47
C GLN A 228 -26.58 -6.92 -10.59
N ARG A 229 -27.46 -7.94 -10.52
CA ARG A 229 -27.07 -9.35 -10.74
C ARG A 229 -26.94 -9.71 -12.21
N SER A 230 -27.67 -9.06 -13.11
CA SER A 230 -27.61 -9.32 -14.56
C SER A 230 -26.49 -8.54 -15.29
N ARG A 231 -25.78 -7.66 -14.59
CA ARG A 231 -24.60 -6.92 -15.10
C ARG A 231 -23.25 -7.51 -14.65
N LYS A 232 -23.28 -8.69 -14.05
CA LYS A 232 -22.13 -9.53 -13.72
C LYS A 232 -22.12 -10.79 -14.59
#